data_0860a719c10d7f38f83990570b5daab6
#
_entry.id   0860a719c10d7f38f83990570b5daab6
#
_cell.length_a   1.000
_cell.length_b   1.000
_cell.length_c   1.000
_cell.angle_alpha   90.00
_cell.angle_beta   90.00
_cell.angle_gamma   90.00
#
_symmetry.space_group_name_H-M   'P 1'
#
loop_
_entity.id
_entity.type
_entity.pdbx_description
1 polymer ?
#
loop_
_entity_poly.entity_id
_entity_poly.type
_entity_poly.pdbx_seq_one_letter_code
_entity_poly.pdbx_strand_id
1 'polypeptide(L)'
;KHNWLVKDVNDLADIMNQAFEIATTGRPGPVLVDIPKDIQFNKGVYKVNKSNLVKKLNGSLSNKINLKDVNKFIEMIKKSSKPIFYTGGGVINSGPKASELLKELVSLTGFPITSTLQGLGAYPGDDPQFLGMLGMHGTYEANNAMHDCDLMINIGARFDDRITGKIDEFSPKSKKIHVDIDPSSIGKNVKVDLAITSDVTELLQSVIKIFKEKNKNFISSNKQKTAKWWTQIEKWREKKSLNYVNSKKTIKPQHAVQRLYELTKDQDTFITTEVGQHQMWAAQHYKFNKPNRWMTSGGLGTMGYGLPAAIGVQIAHPKKLVVDIAGEASILMNIQEMSTAIQYRLPIKIFILNNEYMGMVRQWQELLHDKNYSESYTEALPDFVKLAEAYGAVGIRAKTPDELDEKIREMINTDKPVIFDCVVDKAENCYPMIPSGKPHNQMLLGPEDEKEEVSDEGKTLV
;
A
#
# COMPACT_ATOMS: atom_id res chain seq x y z
N LYS A 1 5.79 15.35 13.11
CA LYS A 1 4.98 16.58 13.00
C LYS A 1 5.42 17.65 14.00
N HIS A 2 5.71 17.24 15.23
CA HIS A 2 6.13 18.14 16.30
C HIS A 2 6.95 17.38 17.34
N ASN A 3 7.69 18.11 18.19
CA ASN A 3 8.39 17.54 19.33
C ASN A 3 8.29 18.49 20.54
N TRP A 4 8.41 17.90 21.74
CA TRP A 4 8.48 18.60 23.01
C TRP A 4 9.64 18.04 23.85
N LEU A 5 10.29 18.92 24.56
CA LEU A 5 11.12 18.59 25.71
C LEU A 5 10.36 19.01 26.96
N VAL A 6 9.97 18.08 27.81
CA VAL A 6 9.27 18.37 29.06
C VAL A 6 10.26 18.96 30.07
N LYS A 7 10.02 20.20 30.52
CA LYS A 7 10.89 20.92 31.47
C LYS A 7 10.27 21.05 32.88
N ASP A 8 8.95 20.89 32.98
CA ASP A 8 8.19 20.88 34.24
C ASP A 8 7.21 19.71 34.22
N VAL A 9 7.20 18.91 35.30
CA VAL A 9 6.28 17.78 35.42
C VAL A 9 4.82 18.19 35.43
N ASN A 10 4.50 19.43 35.85
CA ASN A 10 3.13 19.94 35.83
C ASN A 10 2.59 20.18 34.41
N ASP A 11 3.47 20.34 33.41
CA ASP A 11 3.08 20.52 32.01
C ASP A 11 2.89 19.18 31.27
N LEU A 12 3.35 18.07 31.86
CA LEU A 12 3.40 16.76 31.20
C LEU A 12 1.99 16.32 30.68
N ALA A 13 0.97 16.47 31.50
CA ALA A 13 -0.38 16.06 31.12
C ALA A 13 -0.92 16.84 29.91
N ASP A 14 -0.69 18.16 29.89
CA ASP A 14 -1.11 19.02 28.79
C ASP A 14 -0.29 18.75 27.51
N ILE A 15 1.02 18.54 27.64
CA ILE A 15 1.91 18.16 26.53
C ILE A 15 1.46 16.84 25.90
N MET A 16 1.15 15.82 26.73
CA MET A 16 0.66 14.53 26.23
C MET A 16 -0.65 14.67 25.45
N ASN A 17 -1.62 15.45 25.97
CA ASN A 17 -2.85 15.72 25.25
C ASN A 17 -2.60 16.42 23.90
N GLN A 18 -1.76 17.46 23.89
CA GLN A 18 -1.38 18.16 22.67
C GLN A 18 -0.68 17.23 21.67
N ALA A 19 0.18 16.30 22.16
CA ALA A 19 0.88 15.33 21.33
C ALA A 19 -0.12 14.44 20.57
N PHE A 20 -1.11 13.86 21.24
CA PHE A 20 -2.15 13.06 20.60
C PHE A 20 -2.99 13.89 19.61
N GLU A 21 -3.37 15.10 19.99
CA GLU A 21 -4.13 16.01 19.14
C GLU A 21 -3.36 16.35 17.84
N ILE A 22 -2.09 16.74 17.94
CA ILE A 22 -1.26 17.09 16.78
C ILE A 22 -0.96 15.85 15.92
N ALA A 23 -0.69 14.69 16.55
CA ALA A 23 -0.46 13.44 15.84
C ALA A 23 -1.62 13.08 14.90
N THR A 24 -2.87 13.32 15.34
CA THR A 24 -4.09 12.90 14.65
C THR A 24 -4.75 13.98 13.78
N THR A 25 -4.38 15.26 13.94
CA THR A 25 -4.99 16.39 13.21
C THR A 25 -4.45 16.51 11.79
N GLY A 26 -5.33 16.78 10.82
CA GLY A 26 -4.97 16.91 9.40
C GLY A 26 -4.39 15.60 8.87
N ARG A 27 -3.24 15.66 8.17
CA ARG A 27 -2.51 14.45 7.80
C ARG A 27 -1.89 13.82 9.05
N PRO A 28 -2.31 12.63 9.48
CA PRO A 28 -1.74 11.96 10.66
C PRO A 28 -0.23 11.75 10.51
N GLY A 29 0.48 11.81 11.64
CA GLY A 29 1.92 11.63 11.61
C GLY A 29 2.54 11.63 12.99
N PRO A 30 3.80 11.17 13.14
CA PRO A 30 4.46 11.00 14.42
C PRO A 30 4.75 12.33 15.12
N VAL A 31 4.75 12.29 16.44
CA VAL A 31 5.23 13.33 17.33
C VAL A 31 6.17 12.72 18.36
N LEU A 32 7.09 13.49 18.87
CA LEU A 32 8.04 13.09 19.89
C LEU A 32 7.76 13.87 21.18
N VAL A 33 7.75 13.17 22.32
CA VAL A 33 7.77 13.78 23.66
C VAL A 33 8.99 13.23 24.39
N ASP A 34 9.96 14.09 24.61
CA ASP A 34 11.16 13.80 25.43
C ASP A 34 10.85 14.13 26.88
N ILE A 35 10.96 13.11 27.76
CA ILE A 35 10.71 13.24 29.20
C ILE A 35 12.02 12.93 29.92
N PRO A 36 12.82 13.97 30.30
CA PRO A 36 14.09 13.78 30.97
C PRO A 36 13.96 12.99 32.29
N LYS A 37 15.04 12.34 32.71
CA LYS A 37 15.04 11.47 33.87
C LYS A 37 14.65 12.20 35.17
N ASP A 38 15.11 13.42 35.35
CA ASP A 38 14.77 14.25 36.53
C ASP A 38 13.27 14.56 36.57
N ILE A 39 12.66 14.85 35.45
CA ILE A 39 11.21 15.08 35.33
C ILE A 39 10.40 13.83 35.69
N GLN A 40 10.90 12.64 35.33
CA GLN A 40 10.23 11.36 35.67
C GLN A 40 10.21 11.08 37.18
N PHE A 41 11.17 11.62 37.93
CA PHE A 41 11.24 11.49 39.42
C PHE A 41 10.51 12.62 40.15
N ASN A 42 10.17 13.71 39.49
CA ASN A 42 9.50 14.85 40.08
C ASN A 42 8.03 14.55 40.39
N LYS A 43 7.54 15.11 41.49
CA LYS A 43 6.13 15.08 41.87
C LYS A 43 5.42 16.30 41.31
N GLY A 44 4.32 16.10 40.63
CA GLY A 44 3.47 17.18 40.07
C GLY A 44 2.01 16.99 40.46
N VAL A 45 1.22 18.03 40.19
CA VAL A 45 -0.24 17.98 40.31
C VAL A 45 -0.85 17.69 38.98
N TYR A 46 -1.54 16.55 38.87
CA TYR A 46 -2.26 16.22 37.64
C TYR A 46 -3.40 17.21 37.38
N LYS A 47 -3.24 18.03 36.37
CA LYS A 47 -4.28 18.94 35.86
C LYS A 47 -4.33 18.78 34.36
N VAL A 48 -5.50 18.49 33.82
CA VAL A 48 -5.72 18.50 32.37
C VAL A 48 -6.52 19.75 32.02
N ASN A 49 -5.87 20.67 31.34
CA ASN A 49 -6.56 21.79 30.72
C ASN A 49 -7.12 21.29 29.37
N LYS A 50 -8.44 21.36 29.16
CA LYS A 50 -9.01 21.07 27.83
C LYS A 50 -8.39 22.04 26.84
N SER A 51 -7.42 21.57 26.06
CA SER A 51 -6.68 22.45 25.18
C SER A 51 -7.58 23.00 24.07
N ASN A 52 -7.43 24.29 23.79
CA ASN A 52 -8.07 24.94 22.65
C ASN A 52 -7.17 24.92 21.40
N LEU A 53 -6.05 24.17 21.46
CA LEU A 53 -5.06 24.16 20.36
C LEU A 53 -5.65 23.56 19.11
N VAL A 54 -6.39 22.44 19.22
CA VAL A 54 -7.05 21.79 18.07
C VAL A 54 -8.17 22.65 17.51
N LYS A 55 -8.90 23.40 18.35
CA LYS A 55 -9.86 24.38 17.81
C LYS A 55 -9.18 25.43 16.95
N LYS A 56 -7.97 25.87 17.30
CA LYS A 56 -7.17 26.79 16.48
C LYS A 56 -6.64 26.11 15.22
N LEU A 57 -6.14 24.89 15.31
CA LEU A 57 -5.62 24.10 14.17
C LEU A 57 -6.77 23.64 13.25
N ASN A 58 -7.87 23.12 13.80
CA ASN A 58 -9.05 22.73 13.03
C ASN A 58 -9.79 23.93 12.42
N GLY A 59 -9.76 25.09 13.05
CA GLY A 59 -10.27 26.34 12.46
C GLY A 59 -9.49 26.77 11.22
N SER A 60 -8.22 26.39 11.14
CA SER A 60 -7.36 26.55 9.95
C SER A 60 -7.55 25.47 8.89
N LEU A 61 -8.04 24.28 9.28
CA LEU A 61 -8.24 23.11 8.41
C LEU A 61 -9.71 22.86 8.02
N SER A 62 -10.67 23.53 8.71
CA SER A 62 -12.09 23.49 8.31
C SER A 62 -12.33 24.41 7.10
N ASN A 63 -11.62 24.15 6.02
CA ASN A 63 -11.97 24.75 4.75
C ASN A 63 -13.29 24.11 4.29
N LYS A 64 -14.41 24.82 4.49
CA LYS A 64 -15.65 24.46 3.78
C LYS A 64 -15.28 24.31 2.31
N ILE A 65 -15.61 23.15 1.76
CA ILE A 65 -15.30 22.84 0.37
C ILE A 65 -15.79 23.98 -0.53
N ASN A 66 -14.88 24.49 -1.33
CA ASN A 66 -15.19 25.55 -2.27
C ASN A 66 -16.03 24.97 -3.42
N LEU A 67 -17.30 25.38 -3.50
CA LEU A 67 -18.20 24.93 -4.56
C LEU A 67 -17.69 25.24 -5.99
N LYS A 68 -16.84 26.26 -6.15
CA LYS A 68 -16.20 26.56 -7.45
C LYS A 68 -15.24 25.43 -7.85
N ASP A 69 -14.47 24.90 -6.88
CA ASP A 69 -13.55 23.80 -7.13
C ASP A 69 -14.29 22.49 -7.42
N VAL A 70 -15.40 22.23 -6.71
CA VAL A 70 -16.27 21.07 -6.97
C VAL A 70 -16.87 21.15 -8.38
N ASN A 71 -17.37 22.33 -8.79
CA ASN A 71 -17.91 22.50 -10.14
C ASN A 71 -16.81 22.32 -11.21
N LYS A 72 -15.61 22.87 -10.98
CA LYS A 72 -14.46 22.69 -11.90
C LYS A 72 -14.04 21.22 -12.00
N PHE A 73 -14.01 20.51 -10.87
CA PHE A 73 -13.78 19.06 -10.83
C PHE A 73 -14.77 18.31 -11.73
N ILE A 74 -16.06 18.57 -11.59
CA ILE A 74 -17.13 17.95 -12.39
C ILE A 74 -17.00 18.32 -13.89
N GLU A 75 -16.67 19.57 -14.20
CA GLU A 75 -16.46 20.01 -15.59
C GLU A 75 -15.27 19.29 -16.23
N MET A 76 -14.16 19.08 -15.50
CA MET A 76 -13.01 18.36 -16.02
C MET A 76 -13.37 16.90 -16.30
N ILE A 77 -14.11 16.23 -15.41
CA ILE A 77 -14.64 14.87 -15.60
C ILE A 77 -15.49 14.81 -16.88
N LYS A 78 -16.41 15.77 -17.06
CA LYS A 78 -17.29 15.79 -18.23
C LYS A 78 -16.55 15.97 -19.55
N LYS A 79 -15.43 16.67 -19.57
CA LYS A 79 -14.66 16.97 -20.79
C LYS A 79 -13.72 15.83 -21.20
N SER A 80 -13.31 14.99 -20.25
CA SER A 80 -12.34 13.92 -20.49
C SER A 80 -12.91 12.77 -21.32
N SER A 81 -12.06 12.19 -22.15
CA SER A 81 -12.32 10.99 -22.97
C SER A 81 -11.44 9.80 -22.57
N LYS A 82 -10.32 10.06 -21.87
CA LYS A 82 -9.38 9.06 -21.37
C LYS A 82 -9.09 9.30 -19.87
N PRO A 83 -10.11 9.35 -19.03
CA PRO A 83 -9.91 9.59 -17.60
C PRO A 83 -9.36 8.39 -16.87
N ILE A 84 -8.69 8.65 -15.72
CA ILE A 84 -8.35 7.63 -14.74
C ILE A 84 -8.41 8.19 -13.31
N PHE A 85 -8.98 7.43 -12.41
CA PHE A 85 -8.81 7.66 -10.97
C PHE A 85 -7.49 7.06 -10.50
N TYR A 86 -6.76 7.83 -9.71
CA TYR A 86 -5.53 7.45 -9.06
C TYR A 86 -5.67 7.66 -7.56
N THR A 87 -5.63 6.59 -6.76
CA THR A 87 -5.93 6.66 -5.33
C THR A 87 -4.76 6.23 -4.47
N GLY A 88 -4.69 6.79 -3.29
CA GLY A 88 -3.65 6.48 -2.31
C GLY A 88 -4.19 6.26 -0.90
N GLY A 89 -3.28 6.12 0.06
CA GLY A 89 -3.58 5.90 1.47
C GLY A 89 -4.45 6.99 2.11
N GLY A 90 -4.53 8.20 1.51
CA GLY A 90 -5.40 9.26 1.99
C GLY A 90 -6.89 8.91 1.96
N VAL A 91 -7.32 8.06 1.02
CA VAL A 91 -8.71 7.53 0.99
C VAL A 91 -8.97 6.65 2.21
N ILE A 92 -8.05 5.74 2.54
CA ILE A 92 -8.16 4.85 3.71
C ILE A 92 -8.13 5.66 5.00
N ASN A 93 -7.24 6.64 5.11
CA ASN A 93 -7.09 7.50 6.28
C ASN A 93 -8.31 8.40 6.53
N SER A 94 -9.07 8.75 5.48
CA SER A 94 -10.35 9.48 5.60
C SER A 94 -11.50 8.59 6.11
N GLY A 95 -11.27 7.30 6.29
CA GLY A 95 -12.18 6.33 6.89
C GLY A 95 -13.00 5.50 5.89
N PRO A 96 -13.74 4.49 6.37
CA PRO A 96 -14.49 3.56 5.52
C PRO A 96 -15.50 4.23 4.60
N LYS A 97 -16.10 5.35 5.05
CA LYS A 97 -17.06 6.13 4.25
C LYS A 97 -16.45 6.71 2.99
N ALA A 98 -15.17 7.09 3.02
CA ALA A 98 -14.45 7.57 1.84
C ALA A 98 -14.36 6.49 0.76
N SER A 99 -14.06 5.24 1.14
CA SER A 99 -14.02 4.10 0.21
C SER A 99 -15.38 3.78 -0.40
N GLU A 100 -16.46 3.84 0.38
CA GLU A 100 -17.83 3.68 -0.14
C GLU A 100 -18.18 4.75 -1.18
N LEU A 101 -17.89 6.02 -0.86
CA LEU A 101 -18.13 7.14 -1.76
C LEU A 101 -17.25 7.09 -3.00
N LEU A 102 -15.99 6.66 -2.86
CA LEU A 102 -15.11 6.44 -4.01
C LEU A 102 -15.70 5.39 -4.95
N LYS A 103 -16.14 4.25 -4.42
CA LYS A 103 -16.80 3.19 -5.21
C LYS A 103 -18.05 3.74 -5.92
N GLU A 104 -18.84 4.53 -5.22
CA GLU A 104 -20.03 5.18 -5.81
C GLU A 104 -19.64 6.12 -6.96
N LEU A 105 -18.64 6.99 -6.79
CA LEU A 105 -18.21 7.93 -7.83
C LEU A 105 -17.62 7.20 -9.04
N VAL A 106 -16.81 6.16 -8.82
CA VAL A 106 -16.25 5.33 -9.89
C VAL A 106 -17.36 4.64 -10.68
N SER A 107 -18.35 4.06 -10.00
CA SER A 107 -19.54 3.46 -10.62
C SER A 107 -20.36 4.48 -11.42
N LEU A 108 -20.59 5.69 -10.86
CA LEU A 108 -21.33 6.77 -11.51
C LEU A 108 -20.62 7.31 -12.76
N THR A 109 -19.30 7.25 -12.81
CA THR A 109 -18.51 7.76 -13.94
C THR A 109 -18.20 6.69 -14.98
N GLY A 110 -18.11 5.43 -14.56
CA GLY A 110 -17.64 4.33 -15.40
C GLY A 110 -16.16 4.41 -15.77
N PHE A 111 -15.37 5.17 -14.99
CA PHE A 111 -13.94 5.38 -15.28
C PHE A 111 -13.08 4.25 -14.69
N PRO A 112 -11.94 3.96 -15.31
CA PRO A 112 -10.94 3.09 -14.72
C PRO A 112 -10.33 3.71 -13.46
N ILE A 113 -9.87 2.85 -12.56
CA ILE A 113 -9.23 3.23 -11.31
C ILE A 113 -7.99 2.38 -11.04
N THR A 114 -6.95 3.01 -10.51
CA THR A 114 -5.73 2.37 -10.03
C THR A 114 -5.37 2.90 -8.64
N SER A 115 -4.51 2.19 -7.95
CA SER A 115 -4.13 2.51 -6.57
C SER A 115 -2.63 2.41 -6.34
N THR A 116 -2.12 3.25 -5.44
CA THR A 116 -0.77 3.05 -4.88
C THR A 116 -0.72 1.82 -3.99
N LEU A 117 0.47 1.36 -3.67
CA LEU A 117 0.71 0.33 -2.65
C LEU A 117 -0.06 0.61 -1.34
N GLN A 118 0.01 1.85 -0.83
CA GLN A 118 -0.67 2.25 0.40
C GLN A 118 -2.18 2.47 0.24
N GLY A 119 -2.69 2.50 -0.98
CA GLY A 119 -4.11 2.67 -1.26
C GLY A 119 -4.85 1.36 -1.56
N LEU A 120 -4.17 0.22 -1.54
CA LEU A 120 -4.81 -1.09 -1.78
C LEU A 120 -5.93 -1.33 -0.76
N GLY A 121 -7.09 -1.74 -1.26
CA GLY A 121 -8.32 -1.88 -0.46
C GLY A 121 -9.17 -0.61 -0.34
N ALA A 122 -8.70 0.57 -0.74
CA ALA A 122 -9.53 1.77 -0.86
C ALA A 122 -10.66 1.59 -1.87
N TYR A 123 -10.40 0.80 -2.90
CA TYR A 123 -11.35 0.34 -3.91
C TYR A 123 -11.26 -1.18 -4.05
N PRO A 124 -12.36 -1.91 -4.30
CA PRO A 124 -12.31 -3.38 -4.41
C PRO A 124 -11.38 -3.87 -5.51
N GLY A 125 -10.46 -4.77 -5.14
CA GLY A 125 -9.44 -5.32 -6.04
C GLY A 125 -9.97 -6.34 -7.06
N ASP A 126 -11.20 -6.83 -6.89
CA ASP A 126 -11.89 -7.74 -7.82
C ASP A 126 -12.87 -7.02 -8.78
N ASP A 127 -13.07 -5.72 -8.60
CA ASP A 127 -13.95 -4.93 -9.47
C ASP A 127 -13.31 -4.76 -10.87
N PRO A 128 -14.07 -4.97 -11.97
CA PRO A 128 -13.53 -4.86 -13.33
C PRO A 128 -13.02 -3.46 -13.71
N GLN A 129 -13.43 -2.40 -13.01
CA GLN A 129 -12.89 -1.04 -13.23
C GLN A 129 -11.51 -0.85 -12.59
N PHE A 130 -11.09 -1.75 -11.67
CA PHE A 130 -9.78 -1.69 -11.06
C PHE A 130 -8.69 -2.25 -11.99
N LEU A 131 -7.66 -1.45 -12.27
CA LEU A 131 -6.56 -1.82 -13.16
C LEU A 131 -5.38 -2.46 -12.42
N GLY A 132 -5.51 -2.69 -11.11
CA GLY A 132 -4.40 -3.14 -10.28
C GLY A 132 -3.60 -1.97 -9.68
N MET A 133 -2.50 -2.29 -9.02
CA MET A 133 -1.55 -1.32 -8.49
C MET A 133 -0.76 -0.68 -9.62
N LEU A 134 -0.42 0.61 -9.48
CA LEU A 134 0.48 1.33 -10.39
C LEU A 134 1.87 1.50 -9.77
N GLY A 135 2.80 1.97 -10.57
CA GLY A 135 4.16 2.29 -10.13
C GLY A 135 5.19 1.23 -10.52
N MET A 136 6.34 1.22 -9.85
CA MET A 136 7.51 0.40 -10.23
C MET A 136 7.17 -1.07 -10.47
N HIS A 137 6.34 -1.68 -9.62
CA HIS A 137 5.85 -3.05 -9.75
C HIS A 137 4.34 -3.12 -10.05
N GLY A 138 3.83 -2.06 -10.68
CA GLY A 138 2.43 -1.98 -11.09
C GLY A 138 2.11 -2.81 -12.32
N THR A 139 0.81 -3.01 -12.57
CA THR A 139 0.36 -3.72 -13.77
C THR A 139 0.64 -2.92 -15.04
N TYR A 140 0.81 -3.62 -16.15
CA TYR A 140 1.05 -3.00 -17.47
C TYR A 140 -0.09 -2.05 -17.85
N GLU A 141 -1.32 -2.47 -17.67
CA GLU A 141 -2.52 -1.67 -17.99
C GLU A 141 -2.65 -0.44 -17.08
N ALA A 142 -2.33 -0.53 -15.78
CA ALA A 142 -2.40 0.61 -14.88
C ALA A 142 -1.38 1.69 -15.24
N ASN A 143 -0.13 1.29 -15.46
CA ASN A 143 0.95 2.22 -15.81
C ASN A 143 0.73 2.88 -17.18
N ASN A 144 0.32 2.12 -18.20
CA ASN A 144 0.02 2.68 -19.50
C ASN A 144 -1.23 3.57 -19.49
N ALA A 145 -2.27 3.22 -18.73
CA ALA A 145 -3.45 4.05 -18.58
C ALA A 145 -3.11 5.38 -17.88
N MET A 146 -2.22 5.36 -16.88
CA MET A 146 -1.70 6.58 -16.24
C MET A 146 -0.90 7.44 -17.21
N HIS A 147 -0.11 6.83 -18.11
CA HIS A 147 0.71 7.55 -19.08
C HIS A 147 -0.14 8.24 -20.17
N ASP A 148 -1.12 7.52 -20.72
CA ASP A 148 -1.89 7.93 -21.90
C ASP A 148 -3.21 8.64 -21.57
N CYS A 149 -3.57 8.79 -20.29
CA CYS A 149 -4.80 9.48 -19.91
C CYS A 149 -4.80 10.96 -20.33
N ASP A 150 -5.98 11.52 -20.54
CA ASP A 150 -6.18 12.96 -20.76
C ASP A 150 -6.59 13.69 -19.45
N LEU A 151 -7.05 12.93 -18.45
CA LEU A 151 -7.39 13.40 -17.12
C LEU A 151 -6.99 12.39 -16.05
N MET A 152 -6.08 12.80 -15.19
CA MET A 152 -5.70 12.09 -13.97
C MET A 152 -6.40 12.70 -12.77
N ILE A 153 -7.16 11.89 -12.04
CA ILE A 153 -7.90 12.31 -10.84
C ILE A 153 -7.22 11.68 -9.63
N ASN A 154 -6.25 12.39 -9.06
CA ASN A 154 -5.53 11.96 -7.88
C ASN A 154 -6.32 12.27 -6.62
N ILE A 155 -6.63 11.23 -5.82
CA ILE A 155 -7.36 11.31 -4.56
C ILE A 155 -6.52 10.69 -3.45
N GLY A 156 -5.92 11.52 -2.60
CA GLY A 156 -5.17 11.09 -1.41
C GLY A 156 -3.86 10.35 -1.71
N ALA A 157 -3.19 10.67 -2.83
CA ALA A 157 -1.87 10.18 -3.16
C ALA A 157 -0.90 11.35 -3.42
N ARG A 158 0.35 11.22 -3.00
CA ARG A 158 1.33 12.33 -2.97
C ARG A 158 2.28 12.40 -4.17
N PHE A 159 2.08 11.63 -5.22
CA PHE A 159 3.01 11.51 -6.35
C PHE A 159 4.43 11.13 -5.89
N ASP A 160 4.53 9.94 -5.31
CA ASP A 160 5.78 9.34 -4.85
C ASP A 160 6.70 8.99 -6.04
N ASP A 161 8.02 8.98 -5.83
CA ASP A 161 9.01 8.64 -6.84
C ASP A 161 8.85 7.20 -7.37
N ARG A 162 8.44 6.25 -6.51
CA ARG A 162 8.13 4.86 -6.91
C ARG A 162 6.92 4.76 -7.85
N ILE A 163 6.15 5.83 -7.98
CA ILE A 163 5.00 5.92 -8.90
C ILE A 163 5.37 6.71 -10.14
N THR A 164 6.03 7.88 -9.98
CA THR A 164 6.26 8.80 -11.09
C THR A 164 7.36 8.35 -12.03
N GLY A 165 8.37 7.62 -11.52
CA GLY A 165 9.58 7.38 -12.27
C GLY A 165 10.18 8.72 -12.76
N LYS A 166 10.56 8.80 -14.01
CA LYS A 166 11.09 10.04 -14.64
C LYS A 166 9.99 11.11 -14.73
N ILE A 167 10.12 12.13 -13.88
CA ILE A 167 9.05 13.14 -13.65
C ILE A 167 8.66 13.88 -14.92
N ASP A 168 9.63 14.26 -15.75
CA ASP A 168 9.38 15.03 -16.99
C ASP A 168 8.54 14.24 -18.03
N GLU A 169 8.54 12.92 -17.91
CA GLU A 169 7.78 12.01 -18.77
C GLU A 169 6.54 11.43 -18.07
N PHE A 170 6.25 11.86 -16.83
CA PHE A 170 5.10 11.37 -16.09
C PHE A 170 3.78 11.93 -16.61
N SER A 171 3.01 11.09 -17.31
CA SER A 171 1.68 11.43 -17.83
C SER A 171 1.64 12.81 -18.52
N PRO A 172 2.44 13.02 -19.59
CA PRO A 172 2.73 14.36 -20.13
C PRO A 172 1.52 15.02 -20.79
N LYS A 173 0.52 14.23 -21.21
CA LYS A 173 -0.67 14.70 -21.93
C LYS A 173 -1.86 14.98 -21.02
N SER A 174 -1.80 14.57 -19.75
CA SER A 174 -2.97 14.67 -18.87
C SER A 174 -3.09 16.02 -18.17
N LYS A 175 -4.33 16.47 -18.02
CA LYS A 175 -4.70 17.40 -16.95
C LYS A 175 -4.75 16.64 -15.63
N LYS A 176 -4.33 17.29 -14.55
CA LYS A 176 -4.19 16.65 -13.24
C LYS A 176 -5.03 17.37 -12.19
N ILE A 177 -5.94 16.63 -11.56
CA ILE A 177 -6.63 17.04 -10.34
C ILE A 177 -5.90 16.41 -9.17
N HIS A 178 -5.57 17.17 -8.13
CA HIS A 178 -4.95 16.65 -6.91
C HIS A 178 -5.77 17.03 -5.70
N VAL A 179 -6.28 16.02 -5.03
CA VAL A 179 -7.05 16.12 -3.78
C VAL A 179 -6.20 15.58 -2.65
N ASP A 180 -5.85 16.40 -1.70
CA ASP A 180 -5.10 15.99 -0.51
C ASP A 180 -5.53 16.84 0.69
N ILE A 181 -5.45 16.28 1.90
CA ILE A 181 -5.71 17.02 3.14
C ILE A 181 -4.53 17.94 3.51
N ASP A 182 -3.33 17.60 3.01
CA ASP A 182 -2.08 18.32 3.26
C ASP A 182 -1.75 19.23 2.08
N PRO A 183 -1.93 20.56 2.22
CA PRO A 183 -1.64 21.49 1.14
C PRO A 183 -0.15 21.47 0.71
N SER A 184 0.77 21.05 1.58
CA SER A 184 2.20 20.95 1.25
C SER A 184 2.54 19.80 0.30
N SER A 185 1.68 18.82 0.18
CA SER A 185 1.80 17.70 -0.77
C SER A 185 1.34 18.08 -2.18
N ILE A 186 0.46 19.10 -2.31
CA ILE A 186 -0.13 19.47 -3.59
C ILE A 186 0.88 20.28 -4.43
N GLY A 187 1.11 19.78 -5.65
CA GLY A 187 2.03 20.45 -6.58
C GLY A 187 3.53 20.36 -6.21
N LYS A 188 3.87 19.55 -5.20
CA LYS A 188 5.25 19.41 -4.72
C LYS A 188 6.17 18.77 -5.76
N ASN A 189 5.77 17.63 -6.32
CA ASN A 189 6.57 16.86 -7.26
C ASN A 189 6.04 17.01 -8.69
N VAL A 190 4.73 17.06 -8.86
CA VAL A 190 4.06 17.08 -10.16
C VAL A 190 3.13 18.29 -10.24
N LYS A 191 3.25 19.07 -11.32
CA LYS A 191 2.36 20.22 -11.56
C LYS A 191 0.91 19.76 -11.76
N VAL A 192 -0.04 20.48 -11.16
CA VAL A 192 -1.47 20.15 -11.20
C VAL A 192 -2.31 21.30 -11.77
N ASP A 193 -3.43 20.96 -12.44
CA ASP A 193 -4.36 21.92 -13.04
C ASP A 193 -5.48 22.34 -12.09
N LEU A 194 -5.82 21.46 -11.15
CA LEU A 194 -6.79 21.73 -10.09
C LEU A 194 -6.28 21.14 -8.77
N ALA A 195 -5.99 22.01 -7.83
CA ALA A 195 -5.60 21.70 -6.44
C ALA A 195 -6.83 21.82 -5.54
N ILE A 196 -7.13 20.78 -4.75
CA ILE A 196 -8.22 20.78 -3.78
C ILE A 196 -7.68 20.32 -2.43
N THR A 197 -7.56 21.25 -1.48
CA THR A 197 -7.21 20.92 -0.10
C THR A 197 -8.49 20.58 0.66
N SER A 198 -8.73 19.29 0.91
CA SER A 198 -9.95 18.83 1.59
C SER A 198 -9.77 17.41 2.11
N ASP A 199 -10.57 17.04 3.11
CA ASP A 199 -10.84 15.63 3.43
C ASP A 199 -11.55 14.96 2.25
N VAL A 200 -11.18 13.70 1.99
CA VAL A 200 -11.71 12.93 0.85
C VAL A 200 -13.21 12.69 0.98
N THR A 201 -13.69 12.36 2.19
CA THR A 201 -15.13 12.10 2.43
C THR A 201 -15.97 13.32 2.12
N GLU A 202 -15.56 14.49 2.59
CA GLU A 202 -16.28 15.75 2.38
C GLU A 202 -16.36 16.13 0.89
N LEU A 203 -15.23 15.99 0.18
CA LEU A 203 -15.19 16.26 -1.26
C LEU A 203 -16.11 15.30 -2.03
N LEU A 204 -15.95 14.00 -1.81
CA LEU A 204 -16.71 12.99 -2.54
C LEU A 204 -18.21 13.13 -2.30
N GLN A 205 -18.66 13.42 -1.07
CA GLN A 205 -20.07 13.71 -0.77
C GLN A 205 -20.58 14.88 -1.60
N SER A 206 -19.82 15.98 -1.65
CA SER A 206 -20.21 17.18 -2.40
C SER A 206 -20.26 16.94 -3.91
N VAL A 207 -19.25 16.25 -4.45
CA VAL A 207 -19.19 15.88 -5.88
C VAL A 207 -20.35 14.99 -6.27
N ILE A 208 -20.58 13.90 -5.52
CA ILE A 208 -21.64 12.92 -5.82
C ILE A 208 -23.02 13.55 -5.75
N LYS A 209 -23.28 14.41 -4.74
CA LYS A 209 -24.54 15.13 -4.61
C LYS A 209 -24.83 15.95 -5.87
N ILE A 210 -23.91 16.84 -6.26
CA ILE A 210 -24.10 17.69 -7.45
C ILE A 210 -24.16 16.84 -8.72
N PHE A 211 -23.37 15.76 -8.78
CA PHE A 211 -23.36 14.87 -9.93
C PHE A 211 -24.71 14.20 -10.15
N LYS A 212 -25.35 13.69 -9.10
CA LYS A 212 -26.68 13.07 -9.15
C LYS A 212 -27.79 14.07 -9.49
N GLU A 213 -27.73 15.27 -8.91
CA GLU A 213 -28.75 16.31 -9.15
C GLU A 213 -28.74 16.84 -10.58
N LYS A 214 -27.55 17.06 -11.15
CA LYS A 214 -27.40 17.80 -12.42
C LYS A 214 -27.02 16.94 -13.62
N ASN A 215 -26.71 15.64 -13.45
CA ASN A 215 -26.10 14.82 -14.47
C ASN A 215 -26.71 13.41 -14.57
N LYS A 216 -28.02 13.29 -14.48
CA LYS A 216 -28.76 12.01 -14.49
C LYS A 216 -28.43 11.11 -15.69
N ASN A 217 -28.12 11.68 -16.85
CA ASN A 217 -27.82 10.95 -18.09
C ASN A 217 -26.31 10.81 -18.36
N PHE A 218 -25.44 11.15 -17.38
CA PHE A 218 -23.99 11.16 -17.60
C PHE A 218 -23.45 9.78 -17.93
N ILE A 219 -23.87 8.74 -17.20
CA ILE A 219 -23.37 7.37 -17.40
C ILE A 219 -23.57 6.91 -18.84
N SER A 220 -24.76 7.09 -19.41
CA SER A 220 -25.07 6.63 -20.77
C SER A 220 -24.28 7.41 -21.83
N SER A 221 -24.20 8.75 -21.68
CA SER A 221 -23.41 9.59 -22.60
C SER A 221 -21.90 9.35 -22.47
N ASN A 222 -21.42 9.10 -21.26
CA ASN A 222 -20.01 8.91 -20.99
C ASN A 222 -19.51 7.52 -21.45
N LYS A 223 -20.33 6.48 -21.34
CA LYS A 223 -19.99 5.13 -21.82
C LYS A 223 -19.59 5.13 -23.30
N GLN A 224 -20.31 5.86 -24.14
CA GLN A 224 -19.98 5.99 -25.55
C GLN A 224 -18.67 6.77 -25.76
N LYS A 225 -18.47 7.84 -24.97
CA LYS A 225 -17.29 8.70 -25.04
C LYS A 225 -16.01 7.98 -24.64
N THR A 226 -16.06 7.15 -23.61
CA THR A 226 -14.91 6.39 -23.08
C THR A 226 -14.75 4.99 -23.69
N ALA A 227 -15.62 4.59 -24.63
CA ALA A 227 -15.60 3.26 -25.23
C ALA A 227 -14.24 2.90 -25.85
N LYS A 228 -13.66 3.84 -26.64
CA LYS A 228 -12.33 3.64 -27.25
C LYS A 228 -11.22 3.54 -26.20
N TRP A 229 -11.37 4.25 -25.08
CA TRP A 229 -10.43 4.19 -23.97
C TRP A 229 -10.44 2.82 -23.31
N TRP A 230 -11.62 2.29 -23.00
CA TRP A 230 -11.77 0.94 -22.46
C TRP A 230 -11.27 -0.12 -23.45
N THR A 231 -11.53 0.01 -24.74
CA THR A 231 -10.97 -0.90 -25.75
C THR A 231 -9.44 -0.90 -25.71
N GLN A 232 -8.80 0.25 -25.50
CA GLN A 232 -7.35 0.33 -25.38
C GLN A 232 -6.85 -0.31 -24.07
N ILE A 233 -7.54 -0.08 -22.96
CA ILE A 233 -7.21 -0.69 -21.67
C ILE A 233 -7.31 -2.22 -21.76
N GLU A 234 -8.37 -2.75 -22.36
CA GLU A 234 -8.53 -4.20 -22.54
C GLU A 234 -7.39 -4.82 -23.38
N LYS A 235 -6.91 -4.13 -24.42
CA LYS A 235 -5.72 -4.57 -25.17
C LYS A 235 -4.47 -4.64 -24.30
N TRP A 236 -4.30 -3.71 -23.35
CA TRP A 236 -3.19 -3.79 -22.41
C TRP A 236 -3.36 -4.94 -21.42
N ARG A 237 -4.57 -5.22 -20.97
CA ARG A 237 -4.88 -6.39 -20.10
C ARG A 237 -4.57 -7.71 -20.77
N GLU A 238 -4.70 -7.81 -22.10
CA GLU A 238 -4.34 -9.01 -22.88
C GLU A 238 -2.88 -9.42 -22.70
N LYS A 239 -1.99 -8.49 -22.30
CA LYS A 239 -0.58 -8.78 -21.96
C LYS A 239 -0.46 -9.69 -20.74
N LYS A 240 -1.47 -9.67 -19.83
CA LYS A 240 -1.47 -10.47 -18.60
C LYS A 240 -0.16 -10.33 -17.83
N SER A 241 0.23 -9.09 -17.56
CA SER A 241 1.56 -8.73 -17.05
C SER A 241 1.96 -9.36 -15.72
N LEU A 242 0.99 -9.90 -14.98
CA LEU A 242 1.24 -10.64 -13.73
C LEU A 242 1.28 -12.16 -13.93
N ASN A 243 1.29 -12.64 -15.19
CA ASN A 243 1.41 -14.07 -15.44
C ASN A 243 2.80 -14.57 -15.09
N TYR A 244 2.86 -15.80 -14.64
CA TYR A 244 4.07 -16.56 -14.36
C TYR A 244 3.90 -18.01 -14.78
N VAL A 245 5.00 -18.73 -14.94
CA VAL A 245 4.99 -20.14 -15.33
C VAL A 245 5.05 -21.00 -14.07
N ASN A 246 4.01 -21.78 -13.81
CA ASN A 246 4.00 -22.71 -12.70
C ASN A 246 5.01 -23.84 -12.90
N SER A 247 5.58 -24.31 -11.80
CA SER A 247 6.44 -25.48 -11.75
C SER A 247 5.73 -26.61 -11.00
N LYS A 248 5.98 -27.85 -11.41
CA LYS A 248 5.53 -29.05 -10.67
C LYS A 248 6.46 -29.41 -9.51
N LYS A 249 7.67 -28.85 -9.47
CA LYS A 249 8.71 -29.22 -8.50
C LYS A 249 8.91 -28.15 -7.43
N THR A 250 8.78 -26.89 -7.82
CA THR A 250 9.13 -25.74 -6.98
C THR A 250 7.92 -24.82 -6.84
N ILE A 251 7.63 -24.35 -5.65
CA ILE A 251 6.55 -23.38 -5.41
C ILE A 251 7.00 -22.03 -5.96
N LYS A 252 6.23 -21.44 -6.88
CA LYS A 252 6.42 -20.05 -7.28
C LYS A 252 5.86 -19.13 -6.20
N PRO A 253 6.56 -18.05 -5.81
CA PRO A 253 6.07 -17.13 -4.78
C PRO A 253 4.73 -16.50 -5.14
N GLN A 254 4.51 -16.16 -6.41
CA GLN A 254 3.22 -15.68 -6.93
C GLN A 254 2.12 -16.72 -6.69
N HIS A 255 2.40 -18.00 -6.95
CA HIS A 255 1.48 -19.10 -6.73
C HIS A 255 1.12 -19.24 -5.25
N ALA A 256 2.11 -19.18 -4.37
CA ALA A 256 1.90 -19.25 -2.93
C ALA A 256 0.93 -18.16 -2.44
N VAL A 257 1.13 -16.92 -2.88
CA VAL A 257 0.25 -15.80 -2.53
C VAL A 257 -1.15 -15.95 -3.13
N GLN A 258 -1.27 -16.39 -4.38
CA GLN A 258 -2.58 -16.65 -5.00
C GLN A 258 -3.34 -17.76 -4.27
N ARG A 259 -2.65 -18.86 -3.88
CA ARG A 259 -3.31 -19.94 -3.11
C ARG A 259 -3.75 -19.45 -1.73
N LEU A 260 -2.92 -18.63 -1.06
CA LEU A 260 -3.32 -18.00 0.21
C LEU A 260 -4.58 -17.15 0.02
N TYR A 261 -4.65 -16.31 -1.02
CA TYR A 261 -5.84 -15.52 -1.33
C TYR A 261 -7.06 -16.39 -1.56
N GLU A 262 -6.96 -17.40 -2.45
CA GLU A 262 -8.09 -18.29 -2.78
C GLU A 262 -8.65 -19.04 -1.57
N LEU A 263 -7.79 -19.38 -0.62
CA LEU A 263 -8.17 -20.10 0.60
C LEU A 263 -8.66 -19.19 1.73
N THR A 264 -8.51 -17.88 1.59
CA THR A 264 -8.91 -16.89 2.60
C THR A 264 -9.92 -15.84 2.12
N LYS A 265 -10.26 -15.79 0.81
CA LYS A 265 -11.09 -14.74 0.21
C LYS A 265 -12.51 -14.63 0.78
N ASP A 266 -13.05 -15.73 1.29
CA ASP A 266 -14.42 -15.80 1.84
C ASP A 266 -14.47 -15.42 3.34
N GLN A 267 -13.34 -15.11 3.95
CA GLN A 267 -13.25 -14.66 5.33
C GLN A 267 -12.65 -13.23 5.42
N ASP A 268 -12.92 -12.56 6.54
CA ASP A 268 -12.44 -11.21 6.79
C ASP A 268 -10.99 -11.26 7.31
N THR A 269 -10.05 -11.38 6.38
CA THR A 269 -8.62 -11.56 6.66
C THR A 269 -7.88 -10.23 6.64
N PHE A 270 -6.95 -10.07 7.57
CA PHE A 270 -6.01 -8.95 7.63
C PHE A 270 -4.63 -9.42 7.20
N ILE A 271 -4.04 -8.69 6.27
CA ILE A 271 -2.69 -8.97 5.77
C ILE A 271 -1.74 -7.88 6.23
N THR A 272 -0.69 -8.27 6.93
CA THR A 272 0.50 -7.45 7.15
C THR A 272 1.62 -7.97 6.25
N THR A 273 2.62 -7.15 5.97
CA THR A 273 3.80 -7.63 5.27
C THR A 273 5.07 -7.08 5.86
N GLU A 274 6.10 -7.90 5.80
CA GLU A 274 7.47 -7.45 5.82
C GLU A 274 7.84 -6.73 4.51
N VAL A 275 9.06 -6.22 4.37
CA VAL A 275 9.50 -5.47 3.18
C VAL A 275 10.50 -6.27 2.35
N GLY A 276 10.20 -6.40 1.06
CA GLY A 276 11.00 -7.14 0.08
C GLY A 276 10.15 -7.59 -1.12
N GLN A 277 10.62 -8.57 -1.89
CA GLN A 277 9.88 -9.15 -3.01
C GLN A 277 8.50 -9.71 -2.58
N HIS A 278 8.43 -10.35 -1.42
CA HIS A 278 7.19 -10.89 -0.84
C HIS A 278 6.12 -9.80 -0.66
N GLN A 279 6.49 -8.57 -0.31
CA GLN A 279 5.60 -7.41 -0.24
C GLN A 279 4.99 -7.10 -1.61
N MET A 280 5.81 -7.12 -2.67
CA MET A 280 5.34 -6.83 -4.02
C MET A 280 4.45 -7.95 -4.55
N TRP A 281 4.83 -9.22 -4.36
CA TRP A 281 3.97 -10.34 -4.73
C TRP A 281 2.65 -10.34 -3.97
N ALA A 282 2.65 -9.99 -2.68
CA ALA A 282 1.42 -9.81 -1.91
C ALA A 282 0.53 -8.70 -2.50
N ALA A 283 1.12 -7.55 -2.85
CA ALA A 283 0.39 -6.43 -3.44
C ALA A 283 -0.19 -6.75 -4.83
N GLN A 284 0.51 -7.59 -5.63
CA GLN A 284 0.13 -7.97 -6.98
C GLN A 284 -0.90 -9.11 -7.02
N HIS A 285 -0.75 -10.10 -6.15
CA HIS A 285 -1.46 -11.38 -6.26
C HIS A 285 -2.50 -11.64 -5.16
N TYR A 286 -2.55 -10.82 -4.09
CA TYR A 286 -3.62 -10.85 -3.10
C TYR A 286 -4.60 -9.69 -3.36
N LYS A 287 -5.90 -9.98 -3.47
CA LYS A 287 -6.91 -8.96 -3.77
C LYS A 287 -7.50 -8.39 -2.49
N PHE A 288 -7.46 -7.08 -2.36
CA PHE A 288 -7.99 -6.35 -1.22
C PHE A 288 -9.31 -5.68 -1.59
N ASN A 289 -10.42 -6.14 -1.01
CA ASN A 289 -11.77 -5.67 -1.33
C ASN A 289 -12.35 -4.69 -0.30
N LYS A 290 -11.61 -4.46 0.80
CA LYS A 290 -12.01 -3.59 1.90
C LYS A 290 -10.84 -2.76 2.39
N PRO A 291 -11.09 -1.50 2.85
CA PRO A 291 -10.06 -0.70 3.49
C PRO A 291 -9.56 -1.35 4.79
N ASN A 292 -8.35 -0.98 5.21
CA ASN A 292 -7.73 -1.47 6.44
C ASN A 292 -7.58 -3.01 6.51
N ARG A 293 -7.38 -3.67 5.37
CA ARG A 293 -7.04 -5.11 5.28
C ARG A 293 -5.62 -5.35 4.78
N TRP A 294 -4.92 -4.28 4.48
CA TRP A 294 -3.54 -4.26 4.00
C TRP A 294 -2.71 -3.29 4.85
N MET A 295 -1.72 -3.80 5.56
CA MET A 295 -0.78 -3.03 6.38
C MET A 295 0.65 -3.35 5.97
N THR A 296 1.35 -2.34 5.50
CA THR A 296 2.72 -2.48 5.00
C THR A 296 3.52 -1.21 5.18
N SER A 297 4.83 -1.32 5.33
CA SER A 297 5.73 -0.17 5.31
C SER A 297 6.07 0.20 3.87
N GLY A 298 5.33 1.15 3.28
CA GLY A 298 5.48 1.58 1.88
C GLY A 298 6.09 2.97 1.72
N GLY A 299 6.23 3.73 2.80
CA GLY A 299 6.88 5.04 2.79
C GLY A 299 8.39 4.94 2.96
N LEU A 300 8.84 4.40 4.11
CA LEU A 300 10.26 4.15 4.39
C LEU A 300 10.71 2.77 3.90
N GLY A 301 9.84 1.76 3.91
CA GLY A 301 10.20 0.39 3.54
C GLY A 301 10.99 -0.33 4.64
N THR A 302 10.44 -0.32 5.88
CA THR A 302 11.10 -0.88 7.05
C THR A 302 10.97 -2.40 7.11
N MET A 303 12.06 -3.14 6.92
CA MET A 303 12.11 -4.56 7.24
C MET A 303 11.90 -4.75 8.75
N GLY A 304 11.14 -5.79 9.14
CA GLY A 304 10.75 -6.01 10.53
C GLY A 304 9.45 -5.32 10.96
N TYR A 305 8.71 -4.71 10.03
CA TYR A 305 7.41 -4.07 10.30
C TYR A 305 6.26 -5.08 10.47
N GLY A 306 6.28 -6.16 9.68
CA GLY A 306 5.12 -7.03 9.49
C GLY A 306 4.66 -7.75 10.74
N LEU A 307 5.57 -8.42 11.45
CA LEU A 307 5.26 -9.17 12.67
C LEU A 307 4.72 -8.29 13.81
N PRO A 308 5.36 -7.16 14.19
CA PRO A 308 4.78 -6.24 15.17
C PRO A 308 3.41 -5.69 14.77
N ALA A 309 3.21 -5.39 13.50
CA ALA A 309 1.92 -4.95 12.97
C ALA A 309 0.86 -6.05 13.08
N ALA A 310 1.19 -7.31 12.76
CA ALA A 310 0.28 -8.46 12.90
C ALA A 310 -0.17 -8.65 14.37
N ILE A 311 0.75 -8.50 15.32
CA ILE A 311 0.45 -8.54 16.75
C ILE A 311 -0.57 -7.45 17.12
N GLY A 312 -0.31 -6.21 16.71
CA GLY A 312 -1.22 -5.08 16.95
C GLY A 312 -2.61 -5.30 16.35
N VAL A 313 -2.67 -5.77 15.11
CA VAL A 313 -3.92 -6.10 14.42
C VAL A 313 -4.68 -7.23 15.13
N GLN A 314 -3.97 -8.29 15.56
CA GLN A 314 -4.62 -9.41 16.26
C GLN A 314 -5.18 -9.01 17.62
N ILE A 315 -4.52 -8.10 18.34
CA ILE A 315 -5.05 -7.52 19.58
C ILE A 315 -6.32 -6.72 19.32
N ALA A 316 -6.32 -5.90 18.27
CA ALA A 316 -7.48 -5.10 17.87
C ALA A 316 -8.64 -5.95 17.32
N HIS A 317 -8.33 -7.10 16.70
CA HIS A 317 -9.28 -7.98 16.03
C HIS A 317 -9.10 -9.45 16.45
N PRO A 318 -9.36 -9.82 17.73
CA PRO A 318 -8.98 -11.10 18.31
C PRO A 318 -9.62 -12.34 17.65
N LYS A 319 -10.74 -12.16 16.95
CA LYS A 319 -11.48 -13.25 16.27
C LYS A 319 -11.25 -13.32 14.75
N LYS A 320 -10.33 -12.48 14.23
CA LYS A 320 -10.08 -12.42 12.80
C LYS A 320 -8.79 -13.15 12.45
N LEU A 321 -8.74 -13.65 11.22
CA LEU A 321 -7.50 -14.19 10.67
C LEU A 321 -6.54 -13.03 10.35
N VAL A 322 -5.34 -13.11 10.91
CA VAL A 322 -4.25 -12.16 10.65
C VAL A 322 -3.07 -12.95 10.10
N VAL A 323 -2.62 -12.57 8.91
CA VAL A 323 -1.50 -13.22 8.22
C VAL A 323 -0.44 -12.17 7.92
N ASP A 324 0.78 -12.41 8.38
CA ASP A 324 1.97 -11.66 7.99
C ASP A 324 2.67 -12.38 6.83
N ILE A 325 2.73 -11.73 5.65
CA ILE A 325 3.48 -12.27 4.51
C ILE A 325 4.90 -11.73 4.60
N ALA A 326 5.84 -12.61 4.87
CA ALA A 326 7.22 -12.29 5.22
C ALA A 326 8.23 -12.89 4.24
N GLY A 327 9.42 -12.33 4.22
CA GLY A 327 10.63 -12.98 3.72
C GLY A 327 11.48 -13.48 4.90
N GLU A 328 12.34 -14.46 4.66
CA GLU A 328 13.11 -15.10 5.72
C GLU A 328 14.08 -14.14 6.40
N ALA A 329 14.69 -13.21 5.67
CA ALA A 329 15.61 -12.24 6.25
C ALA A 329 14.89 -11.12 7.00
N SER A 330 13.74 -10.65 6.48
CA SER A 330 13.00 -9.53 7.08
C SER A 330 12.29 -9.92 8.37
N ILE A 331 11.74 -11.14 8.47
CA ILE A 331 11.10 -11.63 9.70
C ILE A 331 12.09 -11.73 10.86
N LEU A 332 13.34 -12.06 10.57
CA LEU A 332 14.40 -12.15 11.58
C LEU A 332 14.77 -10.81 12.22
N MET A 333 14.43 -9.68 11.58
CA MET A 333 14.70 -8.34 12.10
C MET A 333 14.00 -8.08 13.45
N ASN A 334 12.81 -8.65 13.65
CA ASN A 334 11.99 -8.47 14.84
C ASN A 334 11.42 -9.81 15.36
N ILE A 335 12.08 -10.93 15.09
CA ILE A 335 11.59 -12.27 15.46
C ILE A 335 11.34 -12.42 16.98
N GLN A 336 12.03 -11.64 17.84
CA GLN A 336 11.84 -11.62 19.28
C GLN A 336 10.40 -11.27 19.69
N GLU A 337 9.64 -10.58 18.83
CA GLU A 337 8.24 -10.26 19.08
C GLU A 337 7.32 -11.48 19.08
N MET A 338 7.80 -12.63 18.63
CA MET A 338 7.14 -13.92 18.85
C MET A 338 6.87 -14.18 20.33
N SER A 339 7.76 -13.73 21.22
CA SER A 339 7.52 -13.81 22.67
C SER A 339 6.26 -13.09 23.09
N THR A 340 5.99 -11.91 22.52
CA THR A 340 4.76 -11.15 22.74
C THR A 340 3.54 -11.91 22.22
N ALA A 341 3.61 -12.46 21.01
CA ALA A 341 2.51 -13.24 20.41
C ALA A 341 2.16 -14.47 21.28
N ILE A 342 3.15 -15.19 21.76
CA ILE A 342 2.96 -16.36 22.62
C ILE A 342 2.41 -15.95 23.99
N GLN A 343 2.99 -14.91 24.63
CA GLN A 343 2.55 -14.41 25.92
C GLN A 343 1.07 -14.07 25.95
N TYR A 344 0.58 -13.43 24.88
CA TYR A 344 -0.82 -13.01 24.76
C TYR A 344 -1.70 -13.99 23.99
N ARG A 345 -1.19 -15.17 23.62
CA ARG A 345 -1.92 -16.24 22.90
C ARG A 345 -2.58 -15.71 21.62
N LEU A 346 -1.85 -14.92 20.85
CA LEU A 346 -2.34 -14.32 19.60
C LEU A 346 -2.16 -15.28 18.43
N PRO A 347 -3.23 -15.80 17.79
CA PRO A 347 -3.12 -16.85 16.77
C PRO A 347 -2.70 -16.30 15.40
N ILE A 348 -1.72 -15.39 15.35
CA ILE A 348 -1.17 -14.82 14.13
C ILE A 348 -0.52 -15.90 13.25
N LYS A 349 -0.54 -15.70 11.94
CA LYS A 349 0.07 -16.59 10.95
C LYS A 349 1.20 -15.84 10.25
N ILE A 350 2.41 -16.34 10.37
CA ILE A 350 3.59 -15.82 9.67
C ILE A 350 3.81 -16.72 8.46
N PHE A 351 3.56 -16.17 7.27
CA PHE A 351 3.67 -16.87 6.00
C PHE A 351 4.96 -16.43 5.30
N ILE A 352 6.05 -17.20 5.50
CA ILE A 352 7.37 -16.89 4.98
C ILE A 352 7.48 -17.39 3.54
N LEU A 353 7.72 -16.50 2.57
CA LEU A 353 8.17 -16.85 1.23
C LEU A 353 9.69 -16.97 1.24
N ASN A 354 10.17 -18.17 1.58
CA ASN A 354 11.58 -18.45 1.81
C ASN A 354 12.28 -18.79 0.49
N ASN A 355 13.04 -17.85 -0.05
CA ASN A 355 13.85 -18.01 -1.24
C ASN A 355 15.36 -18.01 -0.95
N GLU A 356 15.75 -18.01 0.31
CA GLU A 356 17.14 -17.95 0.81
C GLU A 356 17.92 -16.71 0.34
N TYR A 357 17.22 -15.62 0.00
CA TYR A 357 17.83 -14.36 -0.44
C TYR A 357 17.15 -13.14 0.17
N MET A 358 17.89 -12.10 0.41
CA MET A 358 17.33 -10.75 0.42
C MET A 358 16.91 -10.42 -1.03
N GLY A 359 15.74 -10.97 -1.41
CA GLY A 359 15.37 -11.16 -2.81
C GLY A 359 15.27 -9.87 -3.62
N MET A 360 14.81 -8.74 -3.03
CA MET A 360 14.77 -7.46 -3.73
C MET A 360 16.18 -6.92 -3.98
N VAL A 361 17.11 -7.09 -3.02
CA VAL A 361 18.53 -6.73 -3.20
C VAL A 361 19.15 -7.57 -4.32
N ARG A 362 18.94 -8.89 -4.31
CA ARG A 362 19.40 -9.78 -5.38
C ARG A 362 18.84 -9.35 -6.74
N GLN A 363 17.55 -9.08 -6.85
CA GLN A 363 16.91 -8.65 -8.10
C GLN A 363 17.54 -7.37 -8.65
N TRP A 364 17.86 -6.41 -7.80
CA TRP A 364 18.52 -5.19 -8.23
C TRP A 364 19.95 -5.42 -8.67
N GLN A 365 20.70 -6.27 -7.96
CA GLN A 365 22.04 -6.69 -8.37
C GLN A 365 22.00 -7.42 -9.72
N GLU A 366 20.97 -8.23 -9.94
CA GLU A 366 20.80 -8.96 -11.19
C GLU A 366 20.47 -8.05 -12.38
N LEU A 367 19.50 -7.16 -12.21
CA LEU A 367 18.94 -6.36 -13.30
C LEU A 367 19.68 -5.05 -13.55
N LEU A 368 20.30 -4.44 -12.52
CA LEU A 368 20.87 -3.11 -12.58
C LEU A 368 22.40 -3.06 -12.38
N HIS A 369 23.00 -4.13 -11.87
CA HIS A 369 24.43 -4.18 -11.51
C HIS A 369 25.12 -5.39 -12.13
N ASP A 370 24.81 -5.74 -13.37
CA ASP A 370 25.49 -6.73 -14.19
C ASP A 370 25.67 -8.11 -13.50
N LYS A 371 24.69 -8.50 -12.66
CA LYS A 371 24.73 -9.74 -11.86
C LYS A 371 25.88 -9.82 -10.86
N ASN A 372 26.39 -8.69 -10.42
CA ASN A 372 27.39 -8.60 -9.36
C ASN A 372 26.72 -8.81 -8.00
N TYR A 373 26.46 -10.05 -7.64
CA TYR A 373 25.85 -10.42 -6.36
C TYR A 373 26.82 -10.21 -5.20
N SER A 374 26.37 -9.50 -4.16
CA SER A 374 27.14 -9.24 -2.95
C SER A 374 26.23 -9.30 -1.74
N GLU A 375 26.52 -10.19 -0.80
CA GLU A 375 25.88 -10.33 0.52
C GLU A 375 24.33 -10.38 0.50
N SER A 376 23.73 -10.79 -0.62
CA SER A 376 22.27 -10.94 -0.75
C SER A 376 21.76 -12.37 -0.51
N TYR A 377 22.66 -13.36 -0.53
CA TYR A 377 22.35 -14.76 -0.22
C TYR A 377 22.43 -15.02 1.29
N THR A 378 21.42 -15.70 1.81
CA THR A 378 21.33 -16.04 3.24
C THR A 378 21.57 -17.54 3.45
N GLU A 379 22.85 -17.95 3.47
CA GLU A 379 23.23 -19.37 3.56
C GLU A 379 22.86 -19.99 4.92
N ALA A 380 23.06 -19.25 6.00
CA ALA A 380 22.92 -19.74 7.37
C ALA A 380 21.58 -19.32 8.01
N LEU A 381 20.48 -19.73 7.40
CA LEU A 381 19.14 -19.50 7.97
C LEU A 381 18.83 -20.47 9.12
N PRO A 382 18.07 -20.04 10.13
CA PRO A 382 17.53 -20.95 11.13
C PRO A 382 16.51 -21.92 10.49
N ASP A 383 16.36 -23.10 11.07
CA ASP A 383 15.22 -23.94 10.77
C ASP A 383 13.95 -23.30 11.38
N PHE A 384 13.10 -22.68 10.54
CA PHE A 384 11.94 -21.92 10.98
C PHE A 384 10.89 -22.79 11.68
N VAL A 385 10.82 -24.10 11.39
CA VAL A 385 9.93 -25.03 12.10
C VAL A 385 10.41 -25.21 13.54
N LYS A 386 11.69 -25.49 13.73
CA LYS A 386 12.30 -25.61 15.07
C LYS A 386 12.27 -24.29 15.83
N LEU A 387 12.45 -23.17 15.13
CA LEU A 387 12.36 -21.84 15.73
C LEU A 387 10.94 -21.56 16.25
N ALA A 388 9.90 -21.92 15.50
CA ALA A 388 8.52 -21.83 15.96
C ALA A 388 8.29 -22.68 17.23
N GLU A 389 8.75 -23.93 17.23
CA GLU A 389 8.65 -24.84 18.35
C GLU A 389 9.39 -24.30 19.60
N ALA A 390 10.56 -23.71 19.42
CA ALA A 390 11.35 -23.12 20.49
C ALA A 390 10.62 -21.94 21.18
N TYR A 391 9.81 -21.19 20.45
CA TYR A 391 8.90 -20.16 21.01
C TYR A 391 7.62 -20.76 21.60
N GLY A 392 7.28 -22.02 21.35
CA GLY A 392 6.00 -22.64 21.72
C GLY A 392 4.86 -22.40 20.70
N ALA A 393 5.22 -21.92 19.51
CA ALA A 393 4.34 -21.80 18.35
C ALA A 393 4.29 -23.12 17.55
N VAL A 394 3.49 -23.13 16.50
CA VAL A 394 3.43 -24.27 15.56
C VAL A 394 4.28 -23.96 14.33
N GLY A 395 5.19 -24.85 13.97
CA GLY A 395 5.99 -24.78 12.75
C GLY A 395 5.37 -25.66 11.66
N ILE A 396 5.20 -25.09 10.47
CA ILE A 396 4.71 -25.80 9.27
C ILE A 396 5.67 -25.50 8.13
N ARG A 397 5.94 -26.48 7.27
CA ARG A 397 6.76 -26.29 6.07
C ARG A 397 6.08 -26.88 4.85
N ALA A 398 6.16 -26.16 3.72
CA ALA A 398 5.81 -26.66 2.40
C ALA A 398 6.99 -26.45 1.43
N LYS A 399 7.31 -27.48 0.64
CA LYS A 399 8.43 -27.48 -0.33
C LYS A 399 7.97 -27.72 -1.76
N THR A 400 6.77 -28.29 -1.94
CA THR A 400 6.22 -28.66 -3.24
C THR A 400 4.84 -28.05 -3.47
N PRO A 401 4.47 -27.78 -4.73
CA PRO A 401 3.13 -27.24 -5.03
C PRO A 401 2.00 -28.16 -4.60
N ASP A 402 2.20 -29.47 -4.62
CA ASP A 402 1.14 -30.45 -4.32
C ASP A 402 0.69 -30.43 -2.85
N GLU A 403 1.61 -30.11 -1.92
CA GLU A 403 1.30 -30.04 -0.49
C GLU A 403 0.83 -28.64 -0.04
N LEU A 404 1.00 -27.62 -0.87
CA LEU A 404 0.83 -26.21 -0.48
C LEU A 404 -0.56 -25.93 0.08
N ASP A 405 -1.62 -26.34 -0.60
CA ASP A 405 -3.00 -26.06 -0.20
C ASP A 405 -3.37 -26.72 1.14
N GLU A 406 -2.94 -27.96 1.35
CA GLU A 406 -3.16 -28.68 2.60
C GLU A 406 -2.45 -27.95 3.75
N LYS A 407 -1.22 -27.58 3.55
CA LYS A 407 -0.40 -26.86 4.56
C LYS A 407 -0.91 -25.46 4.87
N ILE A 408 -1.40 -24.71 3.88
CA ILE A 408 -2.07 -23.43 4.11
C ILE A 408 -3.35 -23.62 4.95
N ARG A 409 -4.17 -24.65 4.66
CA ARG A 409 -5.37 -24.96 5.46
C ARG A 409 -4.99 -25.35 6.90
N GLU A 410 -3.94 -26.14 7.09
CA GLU A 410 -3.40 -26.48 8.41
C GLU A 410 -3.03 -25.21 9.18
N MET A 411 -2.30 -24.28 8.55
CA MET A 411 -1.93 -22.99 9.12
C MET A 411 -3.17 -22.19 9.54
N ILE A 412 -4.15 -22.03 8.65
CA ILE A 412 -5.36 -21.22 8.89
C ILE A 412 -6.17 -21.77 10.06
N ASN A 413 -6.31 -23.10 10.15
CA ASN A 413 -7.15 -23.77 11.14
C ASN A 413 -6.48 -23.96 12.50
N THR A 414 -5.20 -23.67 12.63
CA THR A 414 -4.46 -23.78 13.89
C THR A 414 -4.78 -22.60 14.81
N ASP A 415 -5.31 -22.85 16.00
CA ASP A 415 -5.64 -21.80 16.99
C ASP A 415 -4.43 -21.46 17.89
N LYS A 416 -3.29 -21.24 17.26
CA LYS A 416 -2.01 -20.82 17.88
C LYS A 416 -1.22 -19.94 16.92
N PRO A 417 -0.21 -19.20 17.40
CA PRO A 417 0.77 -18.61 16.49
C PRO A 417 1.41 -19.68 15.62
N VAL A 418 1.55 -19.40 14.31
CA VAL A 418 2.15 -20.32 13.34
C VAL A 418 3.28 -19.60 12.61
N ILE A 419 4.42 -20.27 12.46
CA ILE A 419 5.43 -19.91 11.46
C ILE A 419 5.32 -20.93 10.33
N PHE A 420 4.91 -20.46 9.16
CA PHE A 420 4.80 -21.27 7.95
C PHE A 420 5.97 -20.96 7.03
N ASP A 421 6.89 -21.91 6.90
CA ASP A 421 8.06 -21.83 6.04
C ASP A 421 7.71 -22.36 4.64
N CYS A 422 7.32 -21.47 3.73
CA CYS A 422 7.05 -21.79 2.35
C CYS A 422 8.32 -21.66 1.51
N VAL A 423 8.96 -22.79 1.23
CA VAL A 423 10.18 -22.82 0.40
C VAL A 423 9.80 -22.57 -1.05
N VAL A 424 10.22 -21.42 -1.59
CA VAL A 424 9.86 -20.97 -2.93
C VAL A 424 11.07 -20.92 -3.86
N ASP A 425 10.81 -20.66 -5.15
CA ASP A 425 11.84 -20.49 -6.17
C ASP A 425 12.81 -19.36 -5.79
N LYS A 426 14.12 -19.69 -5.81
CA LYS A 426 15.19 -18.78 -5.37
C LYS A 426 15.48 -17.66 -6.37
N ALA A 427 15.26 -17.92 -7.66
CA ALA A 427 15.65 -17.02 -8.75
C ALA A 427 14.50 -16.15 -9.26
N GLU A 428 13.30 -16.27 -8.70
CA GLU A 428 12.16 -15.53 -9.19
C GLU A 428 12.31 -14.01 -8.94
N ASN A 429 11.97 -13.21 -9.95
CA ASN A 429 11.95 -11.75 -9.87
C ASN A 429 10.52 -11.20 -9.84
N CYS A 430 10.34 -10.01 -9.26
CA CYS A 430 9.08 -9.28 -9.27
C CYS A 430 8.91 -8.54 -10.59
N TYR A 431 8.05 -9.03 -11.46
CA TYR A 431 7.61 -8.35 -12.68
C TYR A 431 6.12 -7.98 -12.59
N PRO A 432 5.69 -6.92 -13.30
CA PRO A 432 6.50 -5.94 -14.03
C PRO A 432 7.46 -5.15 -13.14
N MET A 433 8.50 -4.59 -13.74
CA MET A 433 9.42 -3.68 -13.07
C MET A 433 9.76 -2.50 -13.98
N ILE A 434 9.61 -1.28 -13.48
CA ILE A 434 10.12 -0.07 -14.15
C ILE A 434 11.58 0.11 -13.71
N PRO A 435 12.56 0.04 -14.61
CA PRO A 435 13.95 0.31 -14.28
C PRO A 435 14.14 1.75 -13.80
N SER A 436 15.09 1.96 -12.89
CA SER A 436 15.39 3.29 -12.37
C SER A 436 15.73 4.27 -13.52
N GLY A 437 15.24 5.51 -13.43
CA GLY A 437 15.43 6.55 -14.45
C GLY A 437 14.56 6.41 -15.72
N LYS A 438 13.75 5.36 -15.84
CA LYS A 438 12.83 5.18 -16.98
C LYS A 438 11.44 5.80 -16.67
N PRO A 439 10.70 6.22 -17.70
CA PRO A 439 9.31 6.62 -17.55
C PRO A 439 8.43 5.43 -17.17
N HIS A 440 7.35 5.68 -16.46
CA HIS A 440 6.50 4.65 -15.85
C HIS A 440 5.75 3.74 -16.84
N ASN A 441 5.74 4.04 -18.12
CA ASN A 441 5.19 3.19 -19.19
C ASN A 441 6.25 2.28 -19.86
N GLN A 442 7.52 2.42 -19.49
CA GLN A 442 8.60 1.53 -19.94
C GLN A 442 8.95 0.57 -18.80
N MET A 443 8.53 -0.67 -18.93
CA MET A 443 8.69 -1.67 -17.89
C MET A 443 9.14 -3.01 -18.47
N LEU A 444 9.94 -3.72 -17.68
CA LEU A 444 10.29 -5.11 -17.91
C LEU A 444 9.09 -5.98 -17.52
N LEU A 445 8.63 -6.87 -18.39
CA LEU A 445 7.50 -7.76 -18.15
C LEU A 445 7.93 -9.17 -17.78
N GLY A 446 9.18 -9.50 -17.99
CA GLY A 446 9.75 -10.81 -17.70
C GLY A 446 11.24 -10.89 -18.00
N PRO A 447 11.87 -12.04 -17.79
CA PRO A 447 13.30 -12.23 -18.01
C PRO A 447 13.76 -12.00 -19.47
N GLU A 448 12.83 -12.09 -20.43
CA GLU A 448 13.15 -11.87 -21.84
C GLU A 448 13.43 -10.41 -22.18
N ASP A 449 12.92 -9.50 -21.33
CA ASP A 449 13.07 -8.04 -21.50
C ASP A 449 14.37 -7.51 -20.83
N GLU A 450 15.11 -8.33 -20.11
CA GLU A 450 16.31 -7.94 -19.33
C GLU A 450 17.48 -7.41 -20.17
N LYS A 451 17.38 -7.46 -21.48
CA LYS A 451 18.43 -6.99 -22.40
C LYS A 451 18.42 -5.47 -22.62
N GLU A 452 17.46 -4.74 -22.08
CA GLU A 452 17.48 -3.28 -22.16
C GLU A 452 18.52 -2.70 -21.19
N GLU A 453 19.48 -1.96 -21.72
CA GLU A 453 20.49 -1.26 -20.92
C GLU A 453 19.85 -0.23 -20.00
N VAL A 454 20.13 -0.35 -18.71
CA VAL A 454 19.82 0.70 -17.74
C VAL A 454 20.74 1.89 -17.98
N SER A 455 20.19 3.09 -18.10
CA SER A 455 21.01 4.29 -18.29
C SER A 455 21.96 4.51 -17.10
N ASP A 456 23.12 5.11 -17.35
CA ASP A 456 24.08 5.42 -16.27
C ASP A 456 23.45 6.34 -15.21
N GLU A 457 22.56 7.23 -15.60
CA GLU A 457 21.75 8.04 -14.67
C GLU A 457 20.82 7.15 -13.80
N GLY A 458 20.23 6.11 -14.38
CA GLY A 458 19.43 5.12 -13.64
C GLY A 458 20.25 4.32 -12.63
N LYS A 459 21.53 4.01 -12.93
CA LYS A 459 22.45 3.32 -12.01
C LYS A 459 22.87 4.19 -10.82
N THR A 460 22.91 5.51 -11.00
CA THR A 460 23.30 6.45 -9.92
C THR A 460 22.14 6.86 -9.00
N LEU A 461 20.89 6.61 -9.39
CA LEU A 461 19.70 6.89 -8.58
C LEU A 461 19.28 5.72 -7.66
N VAL A 462 20.13 4.70 -7.55
CA VAL A 462 19.91 3.47 -6.76
C VAL A 462 20.65 3.50 -5.44
#